data_f69ae618b234b1bf6d02ed0577491601
#
_entry.id   f69ae618b234b1bf6d02ed0577491601
#
_cell.length_a   1.000
_cell.length_b   1.000
_cell.length_c   1.000
_cell.angle_alpha   90.00
_cell.angle_beta   90.00
_cell.angle_gamma   90.00
#
_symmetry.space_group_name_H-M   'P 1'
#
loop_
_entity.id
_entity.type
_entity.pdbx_description
1 polymer ?
#
loop_
_entity_poly.entity_id
_entity_poly.type
_entity_poly.pdbx_seq_one_letter_code
_entity_poly.pdbx_strand_id
1 'polypeptide(L)'
;TLRHGAFEIRCDSAFPDVMAACAAPRSYADGTWIVDEMRDAYCALHELGWAHSVETWMNGELVGGLYGVAIGRAFFGESMFHRATDASKIAFAHLVRLLMRENFAILDCQMSTAHLASLGGLEMPRQEFVAGLKEWTQGAVAGKWPADFARANWSI
;
A
#
# COMPACT_ATOMS: atom_id res chain seq x y z
N THR A 1 -12.54 -12.25 23.48
CA THR A 1 -11.11 -11.96 23.75
C THR A 1 -10.32 -12.37 22.52
N LEU A 2 -10.14 -11.44 21.56
CA LEU A 2 -9.23 -11.65 20.46
C LEU A 2 -7.83 -11.74 21.06
N ARG A 3 -7.24 -12.91 21.01
CA ARG A 3 -5.82 -13.11 21.33
C ARG A 3 -5.05 -12.27 20.33
N HIS A 4 -4.22 -11.37 20.78
CA HIS A 4 -3.27 -10.64 19.97
C HIS A 4 -2.33 -11.66 19.31
N GLY A 5 -2.71 -12.13 18.13
CA GLY A 5 -1.82 -12.89 17.28
C GLY A 5 -0.75 -11.94 16.79
N ALA A 6 0.50 -12.36 16.82
CA ALA A 6 1.58 -11.58 16.24
C ALA A 6 1.30 -11.44 14.73
N PHE A 7 1.19 -10.20 14.24
CA PHE A 7 1.14 -9.93 12.81
C PHE A 7 2.55 -9.97 12.23
N GLU A 8 2.71 -10.64 11.12
CA GLU A 8 3.92 -10.60 10.31
C GLU A 8 3.68 -9.66 9.13
N ILE A 9 4.60 -8.74 8.89
CA ILE A 9 4.56 -7.85 7.74
C ILE A 9 5.53 -8.35 6.68
N ARG A 10 5.05 -8.40 5.45
CA ARG A 10 5.86 -8.71 4.26
C ARG A 10 5.65 -7.65 3.19
N CYS A 11 6.65 -7.47 2.34
CA CYS A 11 6.55 -6.60 1.17
C CYS A 11 6.82 -7.42 -0.09
N ASP A 12 6.02 -7.19 -1.12
CA ASP A 12 6.17 -7.80 -2.45
C ASP A 12 6.19 -9.34 -2.46
N SER A 13 5.68 -9.99 -1.44
CA SER A 13 5.69 -11.46 -1.34
C SER A 13 4.47 -12.11 -1.99
N ALA A 14 3.36 -11.41 -2.09
CA ALA A 14 2.09 -11.92 -2.62
C ALA A 14 1.27 -10.82 -3.34
N PHE A 15 1.92 -10.03 -4.20
CA PHE A 15 1.28 -8.92 -4.90
C PHE A 15 -0.01 -9.33 -5.65
N PRO A 16 -0.06 -10.44 -6.43
CA PRO A 16 -1.30 -10.86 -7.09
C PRO A 16 -2.43 -11.18 -6.11
N ASP A 17 -2.13 -11.73 -4.94
CA ASP A 17 -3.12 -12.05 -3.91
C ASP A 17 -3.66 -10.77 -3.25
N VAL A 18 -2.82 -9.77 -3.03
CA VAL A 18 -3.24 -8.44 -2.58
C VAL A 18 -4.17 -7.79 -3.60
N MET A 19 -3.84 -7.84 -4.89
CA MET A 19 -4.69 -7.36 -5.97
C MET A 19 -6.04 -8.06 -5.97
N ALA A 20 -6.07 -9.38 -5.87
CA ALA A 20 -7.29 -10.17 -5.81
C ALA A 20 -8.15 -9.81 -4.59
N ALA A 21 -7.53 -9.62 -3.44
CA ALA A 21 -8.22 -9.25 -2.20
C ALA A 21 -8.80 -7.83 -2.27
N CYS A 22 -8.08 -6.87 -2.86
CA CYS A 22 -8.57 -5.51 -3.08
C CYS A 22 -9.72 -5.45 -4.11
N ALA A 23 -9.73 -6.36 -5.08
CA ALA A 23 -10.77 -6.48 -6.09
C ALA A 23 -12.02 -7.23 -5.62
N ALA A 24 -11.95 -7.95 -4.49
CA ALA A 24 -13.07 -8.73 -3.97
C ALA A 24 -14.25 -7.81 -3.61
N PRO A 25 -15.51 -8.27 -3.83
CA PRO A 25 -16.71 -7.53 -3.42
C PRO A 25 -16.68 -7.20 -1.93
N ARG A 26 -17.02 -5.95 -1.60
CA ARG A 26 -17.19 -5.50 -0.21
C ARG A 26 -18.66 -5.58 0.17
N SER A 27 -18.95 -5.92 1.40
CA SER A 27 -20.32 -6.06 1.92
C SER A 27 -21.19 -4.78 1.83
N TYR A 28 -20.57 -3.64 1.61
CA TYR A 28 -21.21 -2.31 1.56
C TYR A 28 -21.09 -1.60 0.21
N ALA A 29 -20.53 -2.28 -0.82
CA ALA A 29 -20.37 -1.70 -2.15
C ALA A 29 -20.73 -2.72 -3.22
N ASP A 30 -21.63 -2.34 -4.14
CA ASP A 30 -21.94 -3.11 -5.33
C ASP A 30 -20.82 -2.95 -6.35
N GLY A 31 -19.91 -3.93 -6.41
CA GLY A 31 -18.83 -3.97 -7.38
C GLY A 31 -17.51 -3.35 -6.91
N THR A 32 -16.54 -3.40 -7.80
CA THR A 32 -15.20 -2.82 -7.62
C THR A 32 -14.79 -2.12 -8.91
N TRP A 33 -13.98 -1.05 -8.78
CA TRP A 33 -13.35 -0.41 -9.94
C TRP A 33 -12.17 -1.23 -10.51
N ILE A 34 -11.70 -2.25 -9.76
CA ILE A 34 -10.58 -3.11 -10.16
C ILE A 34 -11.14 -4.23 -11.01
N VAL A 35 -11.04 -4.11 -12.32
CA VAL A 35 -11.38 -5.13 -13.31
C VAL A 35 -10.15 -5.97 -13.69
N ASP A 36 -10.35 -7.07 -14.41
CA ASP A 36 -9.28 -8.03 -14.75
C ASP A 36 -8.12 -7.37 -15.51
N GLU A 37 -8.42 -6.49 -16.46
CA GLU A 37 -7.40 -5.77 -17.24
C GLU A 37 -6.55 -4.85 -16.34
N MET A 38 -7.13 -4.24 -15.31
CA MET A 38 -6.39 -3.42 -14.34
C MET A 38 -5.52 -4.29 -13.45
N ARG A 39 -6.01 -5.45 -13.02
CA ARG A 39 -5.22 -6.41 -12.26
C ARG A 39 -3.99 -6.85 -13.03
N ASP A 40 -4.16 -7.21 -14.29
CA ASP A 40 -3.07 -7.62 -15.18
C ASP A 40 -2.06 -6.49 -15.38
N ALA A 41 -2.54 -5.26 -15.58
CA ALA A 41 -1.69 -4.08 -15.73
C ALA A 41 -0.85 -3.79 -14.46
N TYR A 42 -1.45 -3.84 -13.27
CA TYR A 42 -0.72 -3.64 -12.03
C TYR A 42 0.25 -4.78 -11.71
N CYS A 43 -0.10 -6.02 -12.01
CA CYS A 43 0.81 -7.16 -11.89
C CYS A 43 2.01 -6.99 -12.83
N ALA A 44 1.80 -6.52 -14.05
CA ALA A 44 2.90 -6.20 -14.98
C ALA A 44 3.79 -5.07 -14.45
N LEU A 45 3.21 -4.01 -13.88
CA LEU A 45 3.96 -2.95 -13.22
C LEU A 45 4.78 -3.47 -12.02
N HIS A 46 4.23 -4.42 -11.28
CA HIS A 46 4.94 -5.06 -10.18
C HIS A 46 6.17 -5.85 -10.67
N GLU A 47 6.00 -6.64 -11.72
CA GLU A 47 7.11 -7.40 -12.34
C GLU A 47 8.22 -6.48 -12.85
N LEU A 48 7.84 -5.30 -13.36
CA LEU A 48 8.78 -4.27 -13.80
C LEU A 48 9.41 -3.47 -12.65
N GLY A 49 8.94 -3.64 -11.40
CA GLY A 49 9.46 -2.96 -10.22
C GLY A 49 8.87 -1.57 -9.95
N TRP A 50 7.71 -1.25 -10.53
CA TRP A 50 7.01 0.01 -10.29
C TRP A 50 5.90 -0.09 -9.25
N ALA A 51 5.21 -1.23 -9.19
CA ALA A 51 4.14 -1.46 -8.23
C ALA A 51 4.61 -2.36 -7.09
N HIS A 52 4.17 -2.03 -5.88
CA HIS A 52 4.61 -2.71 -4.64
C HIS A 52 3.43 -2.96 -3.72
N SER A 53 3.51 -4.02 -2.94
CA SER A 53 2.55 -4.37 -1.90
C SER A 53 3.19 -4.38 -0.51
N VAL A 54 2.38 -4.06 0.49
CA VAL A 54 2.68 -4.33 1.90
C VAL A 54 1.57 -5.21 2.45
N GLU A 55 1.92 -6.31 3.05
CA GLU A 55 1.04 -7.39 3.42
C GLU A 55 1.07 -7.63 4.93
N THR A 56 -0.09 -7.85 5.51
CA THR A 56 -0.24 -8.27 6.91
C THR A 56 -0.67 -9.72 6.94
N TRP A 57 0.14 -10.55 7.56
CA TRP A 57 -0.06 -11.98 7.71
C TRP A 57 -0.32 -12.35 9.16
N MET A 58 -1.19 -13.30 9.40
CA MET A 58 -1.47 -13.87 10.71
C MET A 58 -1.65 -15.38 10.59
N ASN A 59 -0.86 -16.14 11.34
CA ASN A 59 -0.86 -17.62 11.29
C ASN A 59 -0.70 -18.19 9.87
N GLY A 60 0.13 -17.56 9.04
CA GLY A 60 0.36 -17.97 7.65
C GLY A 60 -0.73 -17.59 6.65
N GLU A 61 -1.74 -16.84 7.08
CA GLU A 61 -2.82 -16.32 6.22
C GLU A 61 -2.66 -14.83 5.95
N LEU A 62 -2.92 -14.41 4.72
CA LEU A 62 -2.97 -13.01 4.31
C LEU A 62 -4.26 -12.38 4.82
N VAL A 63 -4.16 -11.53 5.84
CA VAL A 63 -5.32 -10.93 6.54
C VAL A 63 -5.51 -9.44 6.31
N GLY A 64 -4.58 -8.81 5.63
CA GLY A 64 -4.67 -7.41 5.24
C GLY A 64 -3.53 -7.00 4.33
N GLY A 65 -3.63 -5.84 3.76
CA GLY A 65 -2.59 -5.30 2.90
C GLY A 65 -3.03 -4.11 2.08
N LEU A 66 -2.10 -3.60 1.32
CA LEU A 66 -2.28 -2.51 0.39
C LEU A 66 -1.31 -2.65 -0.78
N TYR A 67 -1.60 -1.95 -1.84
CA TYR A 67 -0.66 -1.81 -2.95
C TYR A 67 -0.66 -0.37 -3.49
N GLY A 68 0.39 -0.04 -4.20
CA GLY A 68 0.54 1.23 -4.87
C GLY A 68 1.70 1.24 -5.84
N VAL A 69 1.97 2.40 -6.40
CA VAL A 69 3.01 2.62 -7.40
C VAL A 69 4.06 3.59 -6.85
N ALA A 70 5.33 3.25 -6.97
CA ALA A 70 6.45 4.10 -6.59
C ALA A 70 7.11 4.70 -7.84
N ILE A 71 7.15 6.02 -7.92
CA ILE A 71 7.81 6.76 -9.00
C ILE A 71 8.73 7.80 -8.38
N GLY A 72 10.03 7.59 -8.46
CA GLY A 72 11.00 8.44 -7.78
C GLY A 72 10.78 8.43 -6.28
N ARG A 73 10.53 9.60 -5.71
CA ARG A 73 10.26 9.82 -4.28
C ARG A 73 8.78 10.01 -3.97
N ALA A 74 7.91 9.64 -4.88
CA ALA A 74 6.46 9.66 -4.70
C ALA A 74 5.90 8.24 -4.68
N PHE A 75 5.05 7.94 -3.71
CA PHE A 75 4.30 6.70 -3.65
C PHE A 75 2.81 7.01 -3.79
N PHE A 76 2.17 6.33 -4.75
CA PHE A 76 0.75 6.49 -5.05
C PHE A 76 0.00 5.27 -4.51
N GLY A 77 -0.69 5.45 -3.38
CA GLY A 77 -1.52 4.41 -2.78
C GLY A 77 -2.79 4.20 -3.62
N GLU A 78 -3.05 2.95 -4.00
CA GLU A 78 -4.17 2.62 -4.89
C GLU A 78 -5.35 2.03 -4.12
N SER A 79 -5.13 1.00 -3.34
CA SER A 79 -6.18 0.35 -2.57
C SER A 79 -5.63 -0.42 -1.38
N MET A 80 -6.50 -0.71 -0.41
CA MET A 80 -6.19 -1.54 0.74
C MET A 80 -7.36 -2.44 1.10
N PHE A 81 -7.09 -3.53 1.79
CA PHE A 81 -8.10 -4.46 2.28
C PHE A 81 -7.74 -4.98 3.68
N HIS A 82 -8.74 -5.47 4.40
CA HIS A 82 -8.53 -6.19 5.65
C HIS A 82 -9.56 -7.33 5.78
N ARG A 83 -9.13 -8.43 6.38
CA ARG A 83 -9.95 -9.57 6.81
C ARG A 83 -9.90 -9.74 8.33
N ALA A 84 -8.85 -9.23 8.96
CA ALA A 84 -8.73 -9.13 10.42
C ALA A 84 -8.74 -7.67 10.85
N THR A 85 -9.21 -7.40 12.06
CA THR A 85 -9.27 -6.05 12.63
C THR A 85 -7.89 -5.40 12.58
N ASP A 86 -7.85 -4.15 12.14
CA ASP A 86 -6.65 -3.31 12.04
C ASP A 86 -5.55 -3.79 11.07
N ALA A 87 -5.73 -4.92 10.37
CA ALA A 87 -4.69 -5.47 9.51
C ALA A 87 -4.26 -4.52 8.38
N SER A 88 -5.19 -3.78 7.76
CA SER A 88 -4.84 -2.77 6.74
C SER A 88 -4.15 -1.54 7.35
N LYS A 89 -4.52 -1.14 8.57
CA LYS A 89 -3.86 -0.02 9.26
C LYS A 89 -2.42 -0.36 9.63
N ILE A 90 -2.16 -1.61 10.03
CA ILE A 90 -0.81 -2.10 10.34
C ILE A 90 0.05 -2.07 9.07
N ALA A 91 -0.47 -2.56 7.93
CA ALA A 91 0.21 -2.48 6.65
C ALA A 91 0.51 -1.03 6.26
N PHE A 92 -0.46 -0.12 6.42
CA PHE A 92 -0.31 1.29 6.13
C PHE A 92 0.75 1.96 7.02
N ALA A 93 0.72 1.73 8.33
CA ALA A 93 1.71 2.27 9.27
C ALA A 93 3.12 1.79 8.93
N HIS A 94 3.25 0.53 8.51
CA HIS A 94 4.53 -0.03 8.08
C HIS A 94 5.02 0.63 6.78
N LEU A 95 4.13 0.81 5.79
CA LEU A 95 4.43 1.54 4.56
C LEU A 95 4.96 2.94 4.87
N VAL A 96 4.28 3.71 5.73
CA VAL A 96 4.71 5.07 6.09
C VAL A 96 6.12 5.08 6.66
N ARG A 97 6.42 4.17 7.60
CA ARG A 97 7.77 4.06 8.18
C ARG A 97 8.83 3.72 7.13
N LEU A 98 8.50 2.83 6.22
CA LEU A 98 9.36 2.42 5.13
C LEU A 98 9.65 3.59 4.19
N LEU A 99 8.62 4.30 3.77
CA LEU A 99 8.74 5.47 2.91
C LEU A 99 9.57 6.60 3.58
N MET A 100 9.39 6.82 4.88
CA MET A 100 10.21 7.77 5.64
C MET A 100 11.69 7.35 5.67
N ARG A 101 11.97 6.09 5.90
CA ARG A 101 13.35 5.57 5.91
C ARG A 101 14.04 5.73 4.56
N GLU A 102 13.30 5.55 3.48
CA GLU A 102 13.80 5.65 2.09
C GLU A 102 13.72 7.07 1.52
N ASN A 103 13.45 8.08 2.36
CA ASN A 103 13.38 9.49 1.97
C ASN A 103 12.35 9.79 0.88
N PHE A 104 11.22 9.08 0.87
CA PHE A 104 10.09 9.48 0.04
C PHE A 104 9.56 10.84 0.47
N ALA A 105 9.16 11.64 -0.49
CA ALA A 105 8.64 13.00 -0.26
C ALA A 105 7.15 13.01 0.02
N ILE A 106 6.39 12.07 -0.57
CA ILE A 106 4.95 12.04 -0.47
C ILE A 106 4.39 10.61 -0.57
N LEU A 107 3.32 10.39 0.18
CA LEU A 107 2.38 9.29 0.00
C LEU A 107 1.04 9.88 -0.41
N ASP A 108 0.69 9.73 -1.68
CA ASP A 108 -0.58 10.20 -2.24
C ASP A 108 -1.67 9.15 -2.01
N CYS A 109 -2.68 9.50 -1.19
CA CYS A 109 -3.85 8.66 -0.94
C CYS A 109 -5.03 9.00 -1.86
N GLN A 110 -4.87 9.97 -2.78
CA GLN A 110 -5.78 10.34 -3.87
C GLN A 110 -7.11 10.97 -3.43
N MET A 111 -7.62 10.65 -2.26
CA MET A 111 -8.90 11.18 -1.77
C MET A 111 -8.83 11.52 -0.29
N SER A 112 -9.69 12.45 0.13
CA SER A 112 -9.87 12.80 1.52
C SER A 112 -11.04 12.02 2.10
N THR A 113 -10.74 11.18 3.09
CA THR A 113 -11.76 10.44 3.85
C THR A 113 -11.48 10.57 5.35
N ALA A 114 -12.54 10.42 6.16
CA ALA A 114 -12.38 10.42 7.62
C ALA A 114 -11.41 9.31 8.09
N HIS A 115 -11.42 8.17 7.41
CA HIS A 115 -10.50 7.06 7.69
C HIS A 115 -9.05 7.46 7.44
N LEU A 116 -8.74 8.04 6.27
CA LEU A 116 -7.38 8.50 5.93
C LEU A 116 -6.93 9.65 6.84
N ALA A 117 -7.84 10.58 7.19
CA ALA A 117 -7.55 11.64 8.16
C ALA A 117 -7.18 11.06 9.54
N SER A 118 -7.86 9.99 9.97
CA SER A 118 -7.54 9.30 11.23
C SER A 118 -6.17 8.61 11.23
N LEU A 119 -5.62 8.33 10.05
CA LEU A 119 -4.28 7.78 9.84
C LEU A 119 -3.20 8.87 9.62
N GLY A 120 -3.56 10.14 9.76
CA GLY A 120 -2.65 11.27 9.61
C GLY A 120 -2.63 11.89 8.20
N GLY A 121 -3.58 11.53 7.35
CA GLY A 121 -3.73 12.13 6.02
C GLY A 121 -4.07 13.62 6.11
N LEU A 122 -3.42 14.42 5.30
CA LEU A 122 -3.63 15.86 5.19
C LEU A 122 -4.02 16.22 3.76
N GLU A 123 -4.84 17.23 3.61
CA GLU A 123 -5.13 17.82 2.32
C GLU A 123 -3.99 18.74 1.88
N MET A 124 -3.64 18.67 0.60
CA MET A 124 -2.64 19.53 -0.01
C MET A 124 -3.28 20.27 -1.17
N PRO A 125 -3.02 21.59 -1.32
CA PRO A 125 -3.48 22.33 -2.49
C PRO A 125 -2.96 21.70 -3.79
N ARG A 126 -3.86 21.57 -4.78
CA ARG A 126 -3.52 20.94 -6.08
C ARG A 126 -2.28 21.56 -6.73
N GLN A 127 -2.12 22.87 -6.62
CA GLN A 127 -1.00 23.61 -7.21
C GLN A 127 0.34 23.17 -6.59
N GLU A 128 0.38 23.01 -5.26
CA GLU A 128 1.57 22.51 -4.55
C GLU A 128 1.87 21.07 -4.93
N PHE A 129 0.85 20.22 -5.01
CA PHE A 129 0.98 18.83 -5.42
C PHE A 129 1.57 18.69 -6.82
N VAL A 130 1.02 19.43 -7.80
CA VAL A 130 1.51 19.42 -9.19
C VAL A 130 2.94 19.93 -9.29
N ALA A 131 3.29 20.98 -8.57
CA ALA A 131 4.67 21.48 -8.52
C ALA A 131 5.63 20.46 -7.89
N GLY A 132 5.21 19.82 -6.80
CA GLY A 132 5.98 18.77 -6.12
C GLY A 132 6.20 17.54 -6.99
N LEU A 133 5.21 17.10 -7.76
CA LEU A 133 5.32 15.92 -8.63
C LEU A 133 6.51 16.02 -9.59
N LYS A 134 6.76 17.19 -10.16
CA LYS A 134 7.90 17.40 -11.08
C LYS A 134 9.25 17.13 -10.40
N GLU A 135 9.38 17.52 -9.15
CA GLU A 135 10.59 17.29 -8.35
C GLU A 135 10.66 15.84 -7.86
N TRP A 136 9.60 15.34 -7.27
CA TRP A 136 9.58 14.04 -6.59
C TRP A 136 9.74 12.86 -7.54
N THR A 137 9.31 13.00 -8.78
CA THR A 137 9.38 11.92 -9.79
C THR A 137 10.62 12.00 -10.68
N GLN A 138 11.50 12.98 -10.49
CA GLN A 138 12.74 13.09 -11.25
C GLN A 138 13.66 11.91 -10.99
N GLY A 139 14.32 11.41 -12.07
CA GLY A 139 15.28 10.33 -11.99
C GLY A 139 14.67 8.99 -11.55
N ALA A 140 13.37 8.82 -11.74
CA ALA A 140 12.66 7.61 -11.37
C ALA A 140 13.24 6.38 -12.07
N VAL A 141 13.58 5.36 -11.30
CA VAL A 141 14.09 4.07 -11.77
C VAL A 141 13.24 2.97 -11.13
N ALA A 142 12.73 2.07 -11.94
CA ALA A 142 12.07 0.88 -11.44
C ALA A 142 13.03 0.01 -10.65
N GLY A 143 12.60 -0.56 -9.56
CA GLY A 143 13.46 -1.40 -8.73
C GLY A 143 12.66 -2.28 -7.78
N LYS A 144 13.24 -3.41 -7.44
CA LYS A 144 12.73 -4.26 -6.38
C LYS A 144 12.95 -3.57 -5.04
N TRP A 145 11.97 -3.62 -4.19
CA TRP A 145 12.16 -3.21 -2.81
C TRP A 145 13.14 -4.17 -2.11
N PRO A 146 14.00 -3.64 -1.25
CA PRO A 146 15.02 -4.46 -0.57
C PRO A 146 14.37 -5.59 0.25
N ALA A 147 15.04 -6.76 0.24
CA ALA A 147 14.56 -7.95 0.95
C ALA A 147 14.47 -7.76 2.47
N ASP A 148 15.22 -6.85 3.04
CA ASP A 148 15.18 -6.47 4.45
C ASP A 148 13.93 -5.66 4.84
N PHE A 149 13.15 -5.18 3.87
CA PHE A 149 11.78 -4.73 4.10
C PHE A 149 10.82 -5.88 4.39
N ALA A 150 11.21 -7.08 4.00
CA ALA A 150 10.36 -8.26 3.99
C ALA A 150 10.08 -8.86 5.38
N ARG A 151 10.69 -8.37 6.45
CA ARG A 151 10.47 -8.94 7.79
C ARG A 151 10.58 -7.90 8.89
N ALA A 152 9.45 -7.38 9.29
CA ALA A 152 9.35 -6.69 10.56
C ALA A 152 8.29 -7.38 11.42
N ASN A 153 8.68 -7.85 12.59
CA ASN A 153 7.73 -8.32 13.59
C ASN A 153 7.19 -7.11 14.33
N TRP A 154 5.89 -6.92 14.28
CA TRP A 154 5.19 -5.94 15.09
C TRP A 154 4.62 -6.63 16.32
N SER A 155 5.15 -6.28 17.47
CA SER A 155 4.48 -6.52 18.75
C SER A 155 3.68 -5.26 19.07
N ILE A 156 2.37 -5.42 19.22
CA ILE A 156 1.50 -4.41 19.80
C ILE A 156 1.43 -4.65 21.31
#